data_d32cc4ab9526efa09f0b0f1f6b3b7e62
#
_entry.id   d32cc4ab9526efa09f0b0f1f6b3b7e62
#
_cell.length_a   1.000
_cell.length_b   1.000
_cell.length_c   1.000
_cell.angle_alpha   90.00
_cell.angle_beta   90.00
_cell.angle_gamma   90.00
#
_symmetry.space_group_name_H-M   'P 1'
#
loop_
_entity.id
_entity.type
_entity.pdbx_description
1 polymer ?
#
loop_
_entity_poly.entity_id
_entity_poly.type
_entity_poly.pdbx_seq_one_letter_code
_entity_poly.pdbx_strand_id
1 'polypeptide(L)'
;MARIDALLNFLANPVSRGLAAAPADPHSNLALGLLTMTLRFSTSRISSALIALTLGMTLHAEAFGQETTIRKNLAERLPNLPKIDEISKTPMPGLYEVRVNGADILYTDAEGNYLIQGMLIDTRAKVNLTEERVEKLTAVPFDQLPFKDAFTIVKGNGKRKLAVFEDPNCGYCKKFERELAKIDNVTVHVFLYPILSKDSGDKSNAIWCAKDKAKTFTNWMVKDIDPPKATCDTAAVDRNVEFGKKNRITGTPTLFFVDGSRVPGAIPGDKLEKMLAEAK
;
A
#
# COMPACT_ATOMS: atom_id res chain seq x y z
N MET A 1 0.71 -10.88 2.84
CA MET A 1 -0.13 -12.03 2.44
C MET A 1 -0.74 -12.75 3.64
N ALA A 2 -0.02 -13.14 4.68
CA ALA A 2 -0.56 -13.94 5.80
C ALA A 2 -1.73 -13.34 6.63
N ARG A 3 -1.97 -12.03 6.61
CA ARG A 3 -3.11 -11.39 7.30
C ARG A 3 -4.37 -11.31 6.47
N ILE A 4 -4.27 -11.47 5.17
CA ILE A 4 -5.39 -11.44 4.22
C ILE A 4 -6.06 -12.80 4.16
N ASP A 5 -5.31 -13.88 4.35
CA ASP A 5 -5.83 -15.25 4.45
C ASP A 5 -6.79 -15.44 5.63
N ALA A 6 -6.65 -14.65 6.70
CA ALA A 6 -7.58 -14.66 7.82
C ALA A 6 -8.96 -14.08 7.45
N LEU A 7 -9.02 -13.14 6.51
CA LEU A 7 -10.28 -12.60 5.96
C LEU A 7 -10.94 -13.59 5.00
N LEU A 8 -10.16 -14.30 4.19
CA LEU A 8 -10.66 -15.33 3.28
C LEU A 8 -11.26 -16.52 4.01
N ASN A 9 -10.67 -16.96 5.13
CA ASN A 9 -11.23 -18.04 5.97
C ASN A 9 -12.54 -17.64 6.65
N PHE A 10 -12.81 -16.37 6.85
CA PHE A 10 -14.08 -15.88 7.41
C PHE A 10 -15.21 -15.90 6.39
N LEU A 11 -14.92 -15.66 5.11
CA LEU A 11 -15.91 -15.66 4.04
C LEU A 11 -16.27 -17.07 3.53
N ALA A 12 -15.48 -18.09 3.89
CA ALA A 12 -15.69 -19.47 3.48
C ALA A 12 -16.65 -20.28 4.38
N ASN A 13 -17.20 -19.70 5.44
CA ASN A 13 -18.12 -20.40 6.33
C ASN A 13 -19.58 -20.17 5.91
N PRO A 14 -20.28 -21.15 5.34
CA PRO A 14 -21.66 -20.97 4.90
C PRO A 14 -22.60 -21.02 6.09
N VAL A 15 -23.09 -19.87 6.52
CA VAL A 15 -24.29 -19.83 7.36
C VAL A 15 -25.50 -19.99 6.44
N SER A 16 -25.95 -21.23 6.32
CA SER A 16 -27.24 -21.59 5.76
C SER A 16 -28.36 -21.04 6.62
N ARG A 17 -29.22 -20.17 6.06
CA ARG A 17 -30.63 -20.03 6.39
C ARG A 17 -31.32 -19.02 5.47
N GLY A 18 -32.21 -19.52 4.59
CA GLY A 18 -33.63 -19.30 4.65
C GLY A 18 -34.10 -18.02 3.95
N LEU A 19 -34.13 -18.03 2.61
CA LEU A 19 -34.92 -17.06 1.84
C LEU A 19 -36.40 -17.48 1.89
N ALA A 20 -37.23 -16.63 2.47
CA ALA A 20 -38.63 -16.60 2.19
C ALA A 20 -38.90 -15.49 1.16
N ALA A 21 -39.41 -15.87 0.00
CA ALA A 21 -39.86 -14.95 -1.05
C ALA A 21 -41.25 -14.36 -0.65
N ALA A 22 -41.40 -13.06 -0.86
CA ALA A 22 -42.71 -12.39 -0.84
C ALA A 22 -42.99 -11.77 -2.23
N PRO A 23 -44.24 -11.76 -2.67
CA PRO A 23 -44.63 -11.60 -4.05
C PRO A 23 -44.74 -10.14 -4.49
N ALA A 24 -44.59 -9.93 -5.79
CA ALA A 24 -44.84 -8.68 -6.48
C ALA A 24 -46.36 -8.40 -6.60
N ASP A 25 -46.75 -7.16 -6.38
CA ASP A 25 -48.03 -6.61 -6.79
C ASP A 25 -47.86 -5.55 -7.86
N PRO A 26 -48.66 -5.63 -8.94
CA PRO A 26 -48.71 -4.62 -9.98
C PRO A 26 -49.94 -3.70 -9.82
N HIS A 27 -49.87 -2.53 -10.43
CA HIS A 27 -50.92 -1.55 -10.72
C HIS A 27 -51.19 -0.45 -9.68
N SER A 28 -50.89 0.76 -10.10
CA SER A 28 -51.88 1.83 -10.17
C SER A 28 -51.41 2.99 -11.05
N ASN A 29 -51.99 3.06 -12.23
CA ASN A 29 -52.10 4.29 -13.00
C ASN A 29 -53.02 5.27 -12.27
N LEU A 30 -52.68 6.53 -12.21
CA LEU A 30 -53.67 7.60 -12.26
C LEU A 30 -53.07 8.88 -12.85
N ALA A 31 -53.82 9.41 -13.78
CA ALA A 31 -53.52 10.50 -14.68
C ALA A 31 -53.92 11.87 -14.10
N LEU A 32 -53.33 12.90 -14.71
CA LEU A 32 -53.97 14.15 -15.12
C LEU A 32 -54.24 15.23 -14.06
N GLY A 33 -53.58 16.37 -14.30
CA GLY A 33 -53.93 17.65 -13.67
C GLY A 33 -53.06 18.77 -14.21
N LEU A 34 -53.28 19.19 -15.48
CA LEU A 34 -52.78 20.47 -16.00
C LEU A 34 -53.45 21.64 -15.25
N LEU A 35 -52.66 22.48 -14.62
CA LEU A 35 -53.08 23.85 -14.29
C LEU A 35 -51.99 24.82 -14.73
N THR A 36 -52.22 25.46 -15.87
CA THR A 36 -51.41 26.58 -16.37
C THR A 36 -51.78 27.84 -15.59
N MET A 37 -50.81 28.35 -14.84
CA MET A 37 -50.88 29.69 -14.24
C MET A 37 -49.73 30.53 -14.74
N THR A 38 -50.03 31.40 -15.71
CA THR A 38 -49.14 32.41 -16.23
C THR A 38 -48.98 33.57 -15.25
N LEU A 39 -47.84 33.68 -14.59
CA LEU A 39 -47.44 34.88 -13.87
C LEU A 39 -46.31 35.56 -14.63
N ARG A 40 -46.65 36.73 -15.20
CA ARG A 40 -45.65 37.69 -15.71
C ARG A 40 -44.95 38.35 -14.54
N PHE A 41 -43.63 38.12 -14.40
CA PHE A 41 -42.79 38.91 -13.50
C PHE A 41 -41.77 39.71 -14.29
N SER A 42 -41.79 40.99 -13.96
CA SER A 42 -40.94 42.10 -14.43
C SER A 42 -39.44 41.79 -14.16
N THR A 43 -38.62 42.09 -15.15
CA THR A 43 -37.16 42.01 -15.07
C THR A 43 -36.60 43.07 -14.12
N SER A 44 -36.08 42.64 -12.99
CA SER A 44 -35.17 43.44 -12.14
C SER A 44 -33.82 42.75 -12.08
N ARG A 45 -32.78 43.49 -12.45
CA ARG A 45 -31.37 43.09 -12.50
C ARG A 45 -30.76 42.98 -11.11
N ILE A 46 -31.15 41.96 -10.34
CA ILE A 46 -30.44 41.61 -9.10
C ILE A 46 -30.63 40.13 -8.94
N SER A 47 -29.64 39.30 -9.19
CA SER A 47 -29.48 37.94 -8.63
C SER A 47 -28.56 37.01 -9.43
N SER A 48 -27.55 37.53 -10.14
CA SER A 48 -26.53 36.60 -10.71
C SER A 48 -25.48 36.13 -9.69
N ALA A 49 -25.36 36.81 -8.54
CA ALA A 49 -24.35 36.50 -7.54
C ALA A 49 -24.81 35.41 -6.50
N LEU A 50 -26.13 35.25 -6.30
CA LEU A 50 -26.66 34.29 -5.33
C LEU A 50 -26.79 32.88 -5.89
N ILE A 51 -26.92 32.69 -7.20
CA ILE A 51 -27.06 31.38 -7.85
C ILE A 51 -25.71 30.62 -7.87
N ALA A 52 -24.56 31.35 -7.96
CA ALA A 52 -23.24 30.74 -7.96
C ALA A 52 -22.84 30.17 -6.56
N LEU A 53 -23.38 30.75 -5.49
CA LEU A 53 -23.05 30.29 -4.11
C LEU A 53 -23.80 29.03 -3.69
N THR A 54 -24.98 28.81 -4.23
CA THR A 54 -25.80 27.63 -3.90
C THR A 54 -25.40 26.38 -4.69
N LEU A 55 -24.80 26.51 -5.88
CA LEU A 55 -24.35 25.39 -6.69
C LEU A 55 -23.05 24.75 -6.15
N GLY A 56 -22.23 25.53 -5.42
CA GLY A 56 -21.00 25.02 -4.78
C GLY A 56 -21.24 24.19 -3.51
N MET A 57 -22.34 24.39 -2.81
CA MET A 57 -22.65 23.67 -1.57
C MET A 57 -23.26 22.27 -1.77
N THR A 58 -23.90 22.02 -2.91
CA THR A 58 -24.58 20.73 -3.15
C THR A 58 -23.60 19.59 -3.48
N LEU A 59 -22.48 19.89 -4.13
CA LEU A 59 -21.49 18.85 -4.50
C LEU A 59 -20.73 18.25 -3.30
N HIS A 60 -20.62 18.96 -2.19
CA HIS A 60 -19.95 18.46 -0.98
C HIS A 60 -20.88 17.61 -0.08
N ALA A 61 -22.19 17.86 -0.13
CA ALA A 61 -23.16 17.13 0.69
C ALA A 61 -23.35 15.67 0.24
N GLU A 62 -23.25 15.39 -1.06
CA GLU A 62 -23.40 14.03 -1.60
C GLU A 62 -22.23 13.10 -1.22
N ALA A 63 -21.03 13.64 -1.12
CA ALA A 63 -19.84 12.84 -0.77
C ALA A 63 -19.89 12.37 0.70
N PHE A 64 -20.31 13.23 1.62
CA PHE A 64 -20.45 12.89 3.03
C PHE A 64 -21.57 11.87 3.30
N GLY A 65 -22.67 11.95 2.55
CA GLY A 65 -23.78 11.01 2.69
C GLY A 65 -23.39 9.57 2.32
N GLN A 66 -22.63 9.41 1.25
CA GLN A 66 -22.19 8.09 0.78
C GLN A 66 -21.14 7.46 1.70
N GLU A 67 -20.16 8.23 2.17
CA GLU A 67 -19.19 7.72 3.14
C GLU A 67 -19.87 7.19 4.40
N THR A 68 -20.83 7.94 4.95
CA THR A 68 -21.57 7.54 6.14
C THR A 68 -22.37 6.26 5.90
N THR A 69 -23.01 6.14 4.74
CA THR A 69 -23.79 4.96 4.35
C THR A 69 -22.89 3.72 4.20
N ILE A 70 -21.79 3.83 3.46
CA ILE A 70 -20.83 2.74 3.28
C ILE A 70 -20.27 2.28 4.62
N ARG A 71 -19.82 3.22 5.45
CA ARG A 71 -19.24 2.94 6.77
C ARG A 71 -20.23 2.21 7.67
N LYS A 72 -21.48 2.68 7.74
CA LYS A 72 -22.54 2.05 8.52
C LYS A 72 -22.81 0.62 8.03
N ASN A 73 -23.08 0.47 6.73
CA ASN A 73 -23.48 -0.81 6.16
C ASN A 73 -22.39 -1.87 6.25
N LEU A 74 -21.13 -1.50 6.00
CA LEU A 74 -20.00 -2.42 6.16
C LEU A 74 -19.79 -2.81 7.62
N ALA A 75 -19.91 -1.89 8.57
CA ALA A 75 -19.77 -2.19 9.98
C ALA A 75 -20.86 -3.13 10.50
N GLU A 76 -22.11 -2.91 10.07
CA GLU A 76 -23.24 -3.75 10.45
C GLU A 76 -23.18 -5.17 9.84
N ARG A 77 -22.76 -5.26 8.57
CA ARG A 77 -22.75 -6.53 7.83
C ARG A 77 -21.48 -7.35 8.04
N LEU A 78 -20.37 -6.69 8.32
CA LEU A 78 -19.03 -7.30 8.51
C LEU A 78 -18.42 -6.85 9.84
N PRO A 79 -18.95 -7.30 11.00
CA PRO A 79 -18.51 -6.85 12.33
C PRO A 79 -17.04 -7.14 12.63
N ASN A 80 -16.43 -8.08 11.90
CA ASN A 80 -15.00 -8.42 12.03
C ASN A 80 -14.11 -7.67 11.02
N LEU A 81 -14.69 -6.80 10.18
CA LEU A 81 -13.88 -5.93 9.33
C LEU A 81 -13.05 -5.00 10.22
N PRO A 82 -11.74 -4.85 9.99
CA PRO A 82 -10.95 -3.87 10.72
C PRO A 82 -11.56 -2.48 10.64
N LYS A 83 -11.24 -1.64 11.63
CA LYS A 83 -11.70 -0.25 11.64
C LYS A 83 -11.40 0.41 10.29
N ILE A 84 -12.43 0.99 9.70
CA ILE A 84 -12.30 1.76 8.45
C ILE A 84 -11.63 3.09 8.78
N ASP A 85 -10.46 3.32 8.21
CA ASP A 85 -9.69 4.56 8.40
C ASP A 85 -10.20 5.69 7.49
N GLU A 86 -10.50 5.36 6.22
CA GLU A 86 -10.88 6.32 5.20
C GLU A 86 -11.78 5.65 4.14
N ILE A 87 -12.72 6.43 3.59
CA ILE A 87 -13.49 6.04 2.40
C ILE A 87 -13.34 7.17 1.39
N SER A 88 -12.96 6.87 0.16
CA SER A 88 -12.76 7.85 -0.89
C SER A 88 -13.28 7.38 -2.24
N LYS A 89 -13.61 8.34 -3.13
CA LYS A 89 -14.01 8.04 -4.51
C LYS A 89 -12.81 7.57 -5.31
N THR A 90 -13.02 6.59 -6.19
CA THR A 90 -12.03 6.21 -7.18
C THR A 90 -12.28 6.92 -8.52
N PRO A 91 -11.35 6.90 -9.47
CA PRO A 91 -11.60 7.36 -10.83
C PRO A 91 -12.68 6.55 -11.58
N MET A 92 -12.98 5.33 -11.11
CA MET A 92 -14.07 4.51 -11.66
C MET A 92 -15.39 4.93 -11.02
N PRO A 93 -16.37 5.44 -11.81
CA PRO A 93 -17.66 5.86 -11.28
C PRO A 93 -18.37 4.73 -10.52
N GLY A 94 -18.94 5.04 -9.35
CA GLY A 94 -19.68 4.09 -8.51
C GLY A 94 -18.79 3.17 -7.67
N LEU A 95 -17.46 3.22 -7.82
CA LEU A 95 -16.51 2.45 -7.02
C LEU A 95 -15.85 3.34 -5.98
N TYR A 96 -15.83 2.90 -4.74
CA TYR A 96 -15.22 3.59 -3.60
C TYR A 96 -14.06 2.77 -3.05
N GLU A 97 -12.97 3.45 -2.70
CA GLU A 97 -11.86 2.91 -1.95
C GLU A 97 -12.22 2.89 -0.46
N VAL A 98 -11.98 1.78 0.21
CA VAL A 98 -12.13 1.61 1.66
C VAL A 98 -10.77 1.24 2.23
N ARG A 99 -10.14 2.17 2.96
CA ARG A 99 -8.86 1.95 3.62
C ARG A 99 -9.07 1.44 5.03
N VAL A 100 -8.42 0.33 5.34
CA VAL A 100 -8.41 -0.28 6.69
C VAL A 100 -6.98 -0.55 7.13
N ASN A 101 -6.76 -0.73 8.42
CA ASN A 101 -5.43 -1.03 8.98
C ASN A 101 -4.32 -0.07 8.51
N GLY A 102 -4.65 1.18 8.20
CA GLY A 102 -3.71 2.21 7.75
C GLY A 102 -3.34 2.17 6.28
N ALA A 103 -3.19 1.02 5.62
CA ALA A 103 -2.80 0.95 4.21
C ALA A 103 -3.35 -0.27 3.44
N ASP A 104 -4.24 -1.04 4.03
CA ASP A 104 -4.92 -2.11 3.30
C ASP A 104 -6.09 -1.50 2.52
N ILE A 105 -6.11 -1.70 1.22
CA ILE A 105 -7.08 -1.11 0.31
C ILE A 105 -8.09 -2.18 -0.14
N LEU A 106 -9.36 -1.86 0.06
CA LEU A 106 -10.51 -2.62 -0.41
C LEU A 106 -11.39 -1.67 -1.25
N TYR A 107 -12.31 -2.23 -2.01
CA TYR A 107 -13.25 -1.45 -2.82
C TYR A 107 -14.68 -1.88 -2.55
N THR A 108 -15.61 -0.94 -2.76
CA THR A 108 -17.04 -1.19 -2.56
C THR A 108 -17.89 -0.31 -3.49
N ASP A 109 -19.17 -0.65 -3.64
CA ASP A 109 -20.18 0.19 -4.27
C ASP A 109 -20.64 1.32 -3.32
N ALA A 110 -21.48 2.22 -3.82
CA ALA A 110 -21.95 3.39 -3.07
C ALA A 110 -22.77 3.05 -1.81
N GLU A 111 -23.32 1.86 -1.73
CA GLU A 111 -24.15 1.37 -0.61
C GLU A 111 -23.41 0.38 0.29
N GLY A 112 -22.17 0.00 -0.03
CA GLY A 112 -21.44 -1.01 0.74
C GLY A 112 -22.04 -2.41 0.63
N ASN A 113 -22.69 -2.75 -0.51
CA ASN A 113 -23.30 -4.08 -0.70
C ASN A 113 -22.26 -5.15 -1.04
N TYR A 114 -21.19 -4.77 -1.73
CA TYR A 114 -20.14 -5.66 -2.17
C TYR A 114 -18.81 -5.18 -1.64
N LEU A 115 -17.95 -6.09 -1.19
CA LEU A 115 -16.56 -5.79 -0.82
C LEU A 115 -15.63 -6.53 -1.78
N ILE A 116 -14.76 -5.77 -2.45
CA ILE A 116 -13.81 -6.29 -3.42
C ILE A 116 -12.41 -6.15 -2.82
N GLN A 117 -11.67 -7.24 -2.81
CA GLN A 117 -10.24 -7.28 -2.52
C GLN A 117 -9.49 -7.53 -3.82
N GLY A 118 -8.70 -6.57 -4.26
CA GLY A 118 -8.00 -6.65 -5.54
C GLY A 118 -7.30 -5.36 -5.90
N MET A 119 -6.89 -5.28 -7.16
CA MET A 119 -6.17 -4.13 -7.71
C MET A 119 -7.04 -3.37 -8.70
N LEU A 120 -7.07 -2.05 -8.58
CA LEU A 120 -7.64 -1.15 -9.56
C LEU A 120 -6.53 -0.69 -10.50
N ILE A 121 -6.62 -1.12 -11.77
CA ILE A 121 -5.62 -0.80 -12.79
C ILE A 121 -6.24 0.14 -13.82
N ASP A 122 -5.65 1.31 -14.01
CA ASP A 122 -5.94 2.17 -15.16
C ASP A 122 -5.24 1.59 -16.39
N THR A 123 -6.03 0.96 -17.27
CA THR A 123 -5.50 0.31 -18.48
C THR A 123 -5.06 1.28 -19.57
N ARG A 124 -5.51 2.54 -19.52
CA ARG A 124 -5.11 3.61 -20.45
C ARG A 124 -3.76 4.16 -20.06
N ALA A 125 -3.63 4.52 -18.78
CA ALA A 125 -2.36 5.01 -18.22
C ALA A 125 -1.37 3.85 -17.97
N LYS A 126 -1.84 2.59 -17.95
CA LYS A 126 -1.07 1.38 -17.59
C LYS A 126 -0.50 1.46 -16.18
N VAL A 127 -1.29 1.99 -15.25
CA VAL A 127 -0.91 2.24 -13.87
C VAL A 127 -1.79 1.42 -12.92
N ASN A 128 -1.17 0.80 -11.92
CA ASN A 128 -1.86 0.17 -10.81
C ASN A 128 -2.15 1.22 -9.71
N LEU A 129 -3.36 1.76 -9.71
CA LEU A 129 -3.78 2.80 -8.78
C LEU A 129 -3.77 2.33 -7.32
N THR A 130 -4.08 1.05 -7.09
CA THR A 130 -4.01 0.46 -5.74
C THR A 130 -2.59 0.45 -5.23
N GLU A 131 -1.63 0.04 -6.05
CA GLU A 131 -0.22 -0.02 -5.69
C GLU A 131 0.35 1.38 -5.41
N GLU A 132 0.09 2.36 -6.29
CA GLU A 132 0.47 3.76 -6.04
C GLU A 132 -0.12 4.31 -4.74
N ARG A 133 -1.38 3.96 -4.43
CA ARG A 133 -2.01 4.39 -3.19
C ARG A 133 -1.33 3.78 -1.97
N VAL A 134 -1.07 2.48 -2.00
CA VAL A 134 -0.36 1.77 -0.93
C VAL A 134 1.07 2.31 -0.76
N GLU A 135 1.78 2.57 -1.85
CA GLU A 135 3.11 3.18 -1.82
C GLU A 135 3.08 4.54 -1.12
N LYS A 136 2.14 5.42 -1.49
CA LYS A 136 1.97 6.73 -0.84
C LYS A 136 1.65 6.60 0.67
N LEU A 137 0.80 5.64 1.04
CA LEU A 137 0.41 5.41 2.43
C LEU A 137 1.51 4.77 3.28
N THR A 138 2.44 4.07 2.67
CA THR A 138 3.54 3.37 3.34
C THR A 138 4.90 4.01 3.08
N ALA A 139 4.93 5.16 2.43
CA ALA A 139 6.16 5.91 2.18
C ALA A 139 6.87 6.23 3.49
N VAL A 140 8.16 5.98 3.51
CA VAL A 140 9.06 6.38 4.59
C VAL A 140 10.10 7.30 4.00
N PRO A 141 10.20 8.56 4.45
CA PRO A 141 11.26 9.44 4.03
C PRO A 141 12.63 8.78 4.20
N PHE A 142 13.48 8.88 3.19
CA PHE A 142 14.77 8.20 3.18
C PHE A 142 15.64 8.55 4.39
N ASP A 143 15.59 9.81 4.81
CA ASP A 143 16.35 10.34 5.95
C ASP A 143 15.82 9.85 7.33
N GLN A 144 14.60 9.30 7.37
CA GLN A 144 14.02 8.70 8.58
C GLN A 144 14.35 7.20 8.73
N LEU A 145 15.07 6.62 7.78
CA LEU A 145 15.54 5.24 7.91
C LEU A 145 16.56 5.13 9.06
N PRO A 146 16.58 4.02 9.81
CA PRO A 146 17.46 3.85 10.98
C PRO A 146 18.90 3.50 10.57
N PHE A 147 19.60 4.39 9.89
CA PHE A 147 20.95 4.15 9.32
C PHE A 147 21.99 3.66 10.32
N LYS A 148 21.82 3.95 11.61
CA LYS A 148 22.70 3.42 12.68
C LYS A 148 22.63 1.89 12.79
N ASP A 149 21.55 1.28 12.30
CA ASP A 149 21.29 -0.15 12.34
C ASP A 149 21.53 -0.82 10.98
N ALA A 150 22.17 -0.10 10.04
CA ALA A 150 22.64 -0.57 8.75
C ALA A 150 24.15 -0.67 8.69
N PHE A 151 24.65 -1.48 7.77
CA PHE A 151 26.01 -1.34 7.27
C PHE A 151 25.99 -0.87 5.82
N THR A 152 27.12 -0.37 5.34
CA THR A 152 27.19 0.30 4.05
C THR A 152 28.12 -0.43 3.09
N ILE A 153 27.68 -0.56 1.83
CA ILE A 153 28.49 -1.02 0.72
C ILE A 153 28.63 0.16 -0.26
N VAL A 154 29.86 0.59 -0.53
CA VAL A 154 30.14 1.69 -1.47
C VAL A 154 30.72 1.11 -2.75
N LYS A 155 30.16 1.48 -3.88
CA LYS A 155 30.60 1.11 -5.22
C LYS A 155 30.89 2.36 -6.03
N GLY A 156 32.03 2.37 -6.73
CA GLY A 156 32.48 3.52 -7.48
C GLY A 156 32.60 4.80 -6.63
N ASN A 157 32.00 5.89 -7.11
CA ASN A 157 32.01 7.17 -6.39
C ASN A 157 30.98 7.29 -5.28
N GLY A 158 30.07 6.32 -5.13
CA GLY A 158 29.06 6.28 -4.08
C GLY A 158 28.01 7.41 -4.08
N LYS A 159 27.90 8.20 -5.16
CA LYS A 159 27.05 9.40 -5.15
C LYS A 159 25.56 9.11 -5.01
N ARG A 160 25.08 8.09 -5.69
CA ARG A 160 23.67 7.66 -5.59
C ARG A 160 23.48 6.85 -4.32
N LYS A 161 22.30 6.90 -3.72
CA LYS A 161 22.03 6.22 -2.46
C LYS A 161 20.86 5.26 -2.63
N LEU A 162 20.97 4.12 -2.00
CA LEU A 162 19.95 3.08 -1.92
C LEU A 162 19.93 2.52 -0.51
N ALA A 163 18.75 2.25 0.03
CA ALA A 163 18.60 1.49 1.26
C ALA A 163 17.81 0.23 0.96
N VAL A 164 18.24 -0.91 1.50
CA VAL A 164 17.64 -2.22 1.21
C VAL A 164 17.46 -3.01 2.50
N PHE A 165 16.25 -3.50 2.72
CA PHE A 165 15.93 -4.45 3.78
C PHE A 165 16.00 -5.87 3.20
N GLU A 166 16.90 -6.69 3.72
CA GLU A 166 17.18 -8.00 3.15
C GLU A 166 17.27 -9.10 4.20
N ASP A 167 16.74 -10.28 3.82
CA ASP A 167 16.91 -11.50 4.59
C ASP A 167 18.01 -12.36 3.94
N PRO A 168 19.02 -12.79 4.69
CA PRO A 168 20.12 -13.60 4.15
C PRO A 168 19.70 -14.90 3.46
N ASN A 169 18.57 -15.47 3.83
CA ASN A 169 18.05 -16.70 3.22
C ASN A 169 17.02 -16.46 2.11
N CYS A 170 16.75 -15.20 1.78
CA CYS A 170 15.81 -14.86 0.72
C CYS A 170 16.43 -15.07 -0.67
N GLY A 171 15.86 -16.00 -1.45
CA GLY A 171 16.32 -16.25 -2.82
C GLY A 171 16.17 -15.03 -3.75
N TYR A 172 15.14 -14.19 -3.55
CA TYR A 172 14.96 -12.94 -4.28
C TYR A 172 15.98 -11.88 -3.88
N CYS A 173 16.41 -11.82 -2.61
CA CYS A 173 17.51 -10.96 -2.18
C CYS A 173 18.82 -11.39 -2.84
N LYS A 174 19.15 -12.67 -2.84
CA LYS A 174 20.32 -13.19 -3.56
C LYS A 174 20.28 -12.88 -5.06
N LYS A 175 19.10 -12.95 -5.68
CA LYS A 175 18.93 -12.54 -7.08
C LYS A 175 19.17 -11.04 -7.25
N PHE A 176 18.61 -10.22 -6.37
CA PHE A 176 18.78 -8.77 -6.39
C PHE A 176 20.25 -8.38 -6.21
N GLU A 177 20.97 -8.98 -5.26
CA GLU A 177 22.38 -8.70 -5.04
C GLU A 177 23.27 -9.01 -6.26
N ARG A 178 22.92 -10.06 -7.04
CA ARG A 178 23.60 -10.34 -8.32
C ARG A 178 23.34 -9.27 -9.39
N GLU A 179 22.14 -8.67 -9.41
CA GLU A 179 21.85 -7.53 -10.30
C GLU A 179 22.54 -6.26 -9.79
N LEU A 180 22.48 -5.99 -8.49
CA LEU A 180 23.15 -4.87 -7.84
C LEU A 180 24.67 -4.92 -8.02
N ALA A 181 25.27 -6.11 -8.13
CA ALA A 181 26.67 -6.29 -8.40
C ALA A 181 27.14 -5.62 -9.71
N LYS A 182 26.25 -5.47 -10.69
CA LYS A 182 26.51 -4.85 -12.00
C LYS A 182 26.35 -3.32 -11.97
N ILE A 183 25.77 -2.76 -10.90
CA ILE A 183 25.53 -1.32 -10.74
C ILE A 183 26.75 -0.69 -10.10
N ASP A 184 27.12 0.50 -10.55
CA ASP A 184 28.25 1.27 -10.01
C ASP A 184 27.79 2.64 -9.45
N ASN A 185 28.72 3.40 -8.87
CA ASN A 185 28.47 4.77 -8.37
C ASN A 185 27.28 4.87 -7.39
N VAL A 186 27.13 3.88 -6.49
CA VAL A 186 26.07 3.79 -5.52
C VAL A 186 26.60 3.47 -4.11
N THR A 187 26.02 4.13 -3.12
CA THR A 187 26.12 3.79 -1.70
C THR A 187 24.88 3.02 -1.30
N VAL A 188 25.04 1.77 -0.90
CA VAL A 188 23.97 0.89 -0.49
C VAL A 188 23.98 0.74 1.03
N HIS A 189 22.90 1.11 1.68
CA HIS A 189 22.66 0.88 3.11
C HIS A 189 21.88 -0.40 3.28
N VAL A 190 22.49 -1.45 3.80
CA VAL A 190 21.90 -2.77 3.98
C VAL A 190 21.37 -2.91 5.40
N PHE A 191 20.09 -3.15 5.52
CA PHE A 191 19.40 -3.47 6.76
C PHE A 191 19.12 -4.97 6.80
N LEU A 192 19.77 -5.69 7.71
CA LEU A 192 19.48 -7.11 7.92
C LEU A 192 18.09 -7.26 8.50
N TYR A 193 17.22 -7.96 7.78
CA TYR A 193 15.80 -8.09 8.08
C TYR A 193 15.35 -9.56 8.03
N PRO A 194 15.74 -10.37 9.02
CA PRO A 194 15.50 -11.82 9.04
C PRO A 194 14.04 -12.13 9.42
N ILE A 195 13.18 -12.31 8.43
CA ILE A 195 11.75 -12.60 8.62
C ILE A 195 11.32 -13.98 8.13
N LEU A 196 12.20 -14.71 7.46
CA LEU A 196 11.83 -15.98 6.85
C LEU A 196 12.00 -17.18 7.78
N SER A 197 13.06 -17.21 8.60
CA SER A 197 13.36 -18.36 9.44
C SER A 197 14.27 -18.02 10.62
N LYS A 198 14.38 -18.96 11.57
CA LYS A 198 15.36 -18.85 12.65
C LYS A 198 16.80 -18.77 12.10
N ASP A 199 17.12 -19.58 11.09
CA ASP A 199 18.43 -19.57 10.43
C ASP A 199 18.75 -18.23 9.76
N SER A 200 17.73 -17.52 9.25
CA SER A 200 17.87 -16.12 8.77
C SER A 200 18.39 -15.21 9.89
N GLY A 201 17.83 -15.37 11.11
CA GLY A 201 18.28 -14.64 12.29
C GLY A 201 19.72 -14.98 12.67
N ASP A 202 20.05 -16.27 12.72
CA ASP A 202 21.40 -16.73 13.05
C ASP A 202 22.45 -16.20 12.04
N LYS A 203 22.14 -16.22 10.74
CA LYS A 203 23.00 -15.67 9.68
C LYS A 203 23.12 -14.14 9.75
N SER A 204 22.00 -13.46 9.99
CA SER A 204 22.00 -11.99 10.15
C SER A 204 22.90 -11.58 11.31
N ASN A 205 22.80 -12.27 12.44
CA ASN A 205 23.63 -12.00 13.60
C ASN A 205 25.11 -12.26 13.30
N ALA A 206 25.44 -13.36 12.61
CA ALA A 206 26.81 -13.69 12.23
C ALA A 206 27.40 -12.63 11.27
N ILE A 207 26.61 -12.16 10.28
CA ILE A 207 27.01 -11.07 9.36
C ILE A 207 27.21 -9.78 10.14
N TRP A 208 26.26 -9.43 11.03
CA TRP A 208 26.34 -8.20 11.82
C TRP A 208 27.59 -8.16 12.72
N CYS A 209 27.94 -9.29 13.29
CA CYS A 209 29.09 -9.43 14.18
C CYS A 209 30.41 -9.63 13.46
N ALA A 210 30.41 -9.81 12.13
CA ALA A 210 31.64 -9.95 11.36
C ALA A 210 32.47 -8.66 11.37
N LYS A 211 33.81 -8.81 11.39
CA LYS A 211 34.75 -7.68 11.31
C LYS A 211 34.51 -6.81 10.07
N ASP A 212 34.22 -7.45 8.94
CA ASP A 212 33.85 -6.80 7.68
C ASP A 212 32.46 -7.30 7.27
N LYS A 213 31.44 -6.57 7.72
CA LYS A 213 30.04 -6.90 7.47
C LYS A 213 29.71 -6.94 5.98
N ALA A 214 30.19 -5.93 5.24
CA ALA A 214 29.90 -5.78 3.81
C ALA A 214 30.47 -6.95 3.01
N LYS A 215 31.72 -7.32 3.25
CA LYS A 215 32.36 -8.47 2.59
C LYS A 215 31.69 -9.78 2.97
N THR A 216 31.37 -9.98 4.25
CA THR A 216 30.73 -11.19 4.74
C THR A 216 29.36 -11.36 4.13
N PHE A 217 28.54 -10.29 4.11
CA PHE A 217 27.24 -10.26 3.47
C PHE A 217 27.33 -10.57 1.97
N THR A 218 28.19 -9.87 1.23
CA THR A 218 28.36 -10.10 -0.22
C THR A 218 28.84 -11.53 -0.52
N ASN A 219 29.73 -12.09 0.29
CA ASN A 219 30.19 -13.47 0.13
C ASN A 219 29.03 -14.46 0.30
N TRP A 220 28.16 -14.25 1.30
CA TRP A 220 26.99 -15.11 1.50
C TRP A 220 25.96 -14.92 0.38
N MET A 221 25.58 -13.69 0.07
CA MET A 221 24.48 -13.40 -0.86
C MET A 221 24.81 -13.74 -2.32
N VAL A 222 26.06 -13.58 -2.72
CA VAL A 222 26.48 -13.74 -4.12
C VAL A 222 27.24 -15.04 -4.37
N LYS A 223 28.00 -15.53 -3.38
CA LYS A 223 28.93 -16.67 -3.54
C LYS A 223 28.56 -17.89 -2.68
N ASP A 224 27.46 -17.78 -1.90
CA ASP A 224 27.02 -18.84 -0.98
C ASP A 224 28.11 -19.30 0.03
N ILE A 225 29.02 -18.39 0.42
CA ILE A 225 30.04 -18.62 1.44
C ILE A 225 29.45 -18.30 2.81
N ASP A 226 29.31 -19.30 3.67
CA ASP A 226 28.69 -19.13 4.99
C ASP A 226 29.39 -18.06 5.84
N PRO A 227 28.60 -17.21 6.54
CA PRO A 227 29.16 -16.26 7.50
C PRO A 227 29.92 -16.97 8.62
N PRO A 228 31.09 -16.46 9.06
CA PRO A 228 31.81 -17.03 10.18
C PRO A 228 31.01 -16.88 11.46
N LYS A 229 31.12 -17.85 12.37
CA LYS A 229 30.54 -17.71 13.71
C LYS A 229 31.18 -16.54 14.42
N ALA A 230 30.37 -15.55 14.80
CA ALA A 230 30.80 -14.36 15.53
C ALA A 230 29.68 -13.95 16.50
N THR A 231 30.07 -13.39 17.64
CA THR A 231 29.12 -12.93 18.67
C THR A 231 29.44 -11.49 19.05
N CYS A 232 28.39 -10.66 19.11
CA CYS A 232 28.46 -9.27 19.56
C CYS A 232 27.04 -8.84 19.97
N ASP A 233 26.83 -7.55 20.24
CA ASP A 233 25.49 -6.99 20.38
C ASP A 233 24.77 -6.97 19.03
N THR A 234 23.68 -7.69 18.91
CA THR A 234 22.87 -7.83 17.70
C THR A 234 21.56 -7.05 17.76
N ALA A 235 21.35 -6.20 18.75
CA ALA A 235 20.14 -5.41 18.92
C ALA A 235 19.76 -4.57 17.68
N ALA A 236 20.71 -4.23 16.83
CA ALA A 236 20.46 -3.57 15.56
C ALA A 236 19.58 -4.41 14.61
N VAL A 237 19.81 -5.71 14.56
CA VAL A 237 19.00 -6.64 13.75
C VAL A 237 17.57 -6.70 14.25
N ASP A 238 17.38 -6.75 15.58
CA ASP A 238 16.05 -6.76 16.19
C ASP A 238 15.31 -5.44 15.91
N ARG A 239 16.01 -4.29 16.04
CA ARG A 239 15.42 -2.97 15.70
C ARG A 239 15.03 -2.85 14.23
N ASN A 240 15.79 -3.45 13.33
CA ASN A 240 15.41 -3.52 11.92
C ASN A 240 14.11 -4.31 11.72
N VAL A 241 13.95 -5.42 12.43
CA VAL A 241 12.70 -6.22 12.39
C VAL A 241 11.52 -5.41 12.95
N GLU A 242 11.70 -4.72 14.05
CA GLU A 242 10.66 -3.85 14.62
C GLU A 242 10.31 -2.69 13.68
N PHE A 243 11.31 -2.01 13.13
CA PHE A 243 11.14 -0.93 12.17
C PHE A 243 10.36 -1.43 10.93
N GLY A 244 10.76 -2.57 10.37
CA GLY A 244 10.11 -3.15 9.21
C GLY A 244 8.65 -3.51 9.49
N LYS A 245 8.35 -4.12 10.63
CA LYS A 245 6.96 -4.41 11.05
C LYS A 245 6.13 -3.15 11.19
N LYS A 246 6.67 -2.12 11.88
CA LYS A 246 6.01 -0.82 12.08
C LYS A 246 5.68 -0.14 10.75
N ASN A 247 6.61 -0.19 9.79
CA ASN A 247 6.50 0.45 8.49
C ASN A 247 5.99 -0.50 7.39
N ARG A 248 5.39 -1.65 7.78
CA ARG A 248 4.76 -2.60 6.85
C ARG A 248 5.69 -3.10 5.74
N ILE A 249 6.94 -3.37 6.08
CA ILE A 249 7.85 -4.10 5.20
C ILE A 249 7.48 -5.58 5.31
N THR A 250 6.65 -6.06 4.38
CA THR A 250 6.05 -7.40 4.43
C THR A 250 6.85 -8.47 3.70
N GLY A 251 7.92 -8.07 3.00
CA GLY A 251 8.76 -8.99 2.24
C GLY A 251 10.15 -8.43 1.96
N THR A 252 11.02 -9.30 1.48
CA THR A 252 12.41 -9.00 1.13
C THR A 252 12.73 -9.42 -0.30
N PRO A 253 13.59 -8.67 -1.00
CA PRO A 253 14.13 -7.38 -0.59
C PRO A 253 13.05 -6.29 -0.62
N THR A 254 13.23 -5.22 0.16
CA THR A 254 12.47 -3.98 -0.01
C THR A 254 13.45 -2.83 -0.14
N LEU A 255 13.32 -2.08 -1.23
CA LEU A 255 14.22 -1.00 -1.62
C LEU A 255 13.60 0.36 -1.26
N PHE A 256 14.45 1.30 -0.82
CA PHE A 256 14.08 2.69 -0.59
C PHE A 256 15.07 3.60 -1.32
N PHE A 257 14.52 4.57 -2.04
CA PHE A 257 15.29 5.57 -2.80
C PHE A 257 15.22 6.95 -2.12
N VAL A 258 16.14 7.85 -2.49
CA VAL A 258 16.25 9.16 -1.83
C VAL A 258 15.06 10.08 -2.05
N ASP A 259 14.27 9.86 -3.09
CA ASP A 259 13.02 10.57 -3.38
C ASP A 259 11.83 10.07 -2.53
N GLY A 260 12.06 9.11 -1.62
CA GLY A 260 11.05 8.50 -0.77
C GLY A 260 10.31 7.34 -1.44
N SER A 261 10.60 7.02 -2.70
CA SER A 261 9.99 5.87 -3.36
C SER A 261 10.43 4.56 -2.72
N ARG A 262 9.48 3.62 -2.61
CA ARG A 262 9.67 2.30 -2.02
C ARG A 262 9.27 1.23 -3.02
N VAL A 263 10.15 0.26 -3.24
CA VAL A 263 9.90 -0.85 -4.16
C VAL A 263 9.98 -2.17 -3.40
N PRO A 264 8.86 -2.89 -3.23
CA PRO A 264 8.87 -4.23 -2.68
C PRO A 264 9.34 -5.24 -3.73
N GLY A 265 10.22 -6.15 -3.33
CA GLY A 265 10.74 -7.22 -4.17
C GLY A 265 11.97 -6.86 -4.99
N ALA A 266 12.55 -7.88 -5.61
CA ALA A 266 13.71 -7.75 -6.48
C ALA A 266 13.31 -7.15 -7.83
N ILE A 267 14.10 -6.20 -8.33
CA ILE A 267 13.95 -5.60 -9.65
C ILE A 267 15.16 -5.90 -10.53
N PRO A 268 14.99 -5.94 -11.86
CA PRO A 268 16.10 -6.08 -12.82
C PRO A 268 17.09 -4.90 -12.72
N GLY A 269 18.33 -5.15 -13.11
CA GLY A 269 19.41 -4.14 -13.02
C GLY A 269 19.15 -2.88 -13.86
N ASP A 270 18.55 -3.02 -15.04
CA ASP A 270 18.15 -1.90 -15.91
C ASP A 270 17.08 -1.00 -15.25
N LYS A 271 16.08 -1.60 -14.60
CA LYS A 271 15.08 -0.86 -13.83
C LYS A 271 15.72 -0.17 -12.62
N LEU A 272 16.62 -0.87 -11.91
CA LEU A 272 17.35 -0.30 -10.77
C LEU A 272 18.19 0.89 -11.20
N GLU A 273 18.93 0.78 -12.29
CA GLU A 273 19.77 1.87 -12.83
C GLU A 273 18.92 3.10 -13.17
N LYS A 274 17.79 2.90 -13.83
CA LYS A 274 16.84 3.97 -14.16
C LYS A 274 16.34 4.67 -12.90
N MET A 275 15.85 3.92 -11.90
CA MET A 275 15.34 4.49 -10.65
C MET A 275 16.43 5.24 -9.87
N LEU A 276 17.64 4.72 -9.82
CA LEU A 276 18.79 5.40 -9.19
C LEU A 276 19.19 6.69 -9.91
N ALA A 277 18.95 6.80 -11.20
CA ALA A 277 19.22 8.02 -11.98
C ALA A 277 18.13 9.07 -11.81
N GLU A 278 16.89 8.66 -11.62
CA GLU A 278 15.69 9.51 -11.47
C GLU A 278 15.51 10.01 -10.02
N ALA A 279 15.87 9.21 -9.01
CA ALA A 279 15.80 9.58 -7.61
C ALA A 279 16.85 10.68 -7.28
N LYS A 280 16.36 11.87 -6.91
CA LYS A 280 17.18 13.07 -6.61
C LYS A 280 16.82 13.68 -5.27
#